data_19c4ba4e31de0a2bedc23ac78348a12b
#
_entry.id   19c4ba4e31de0a2bedc23ac78348a12b
#
_cell.length_a   1.000
_cell.length_b   1.000
_cell.length_c   1.000
_cell.angle_alpha   90.00
_cell.angle_beta   90.00
_cell.angle_gamma   90.00
#
_symmetry.space_group_name_H-M   'P 1'
#
loop_
_entity.id
_entity.type
_entity.pdbx_description
1 polymer ?
#
loop_
_entity_poly.entity_id
_entity_poly.type
_entity_poly.pdbx_seq_one_letter_code
_entity_poly.pdbx_strand_id
1 'polypeptide(L)'
;MLDYDEQLSSDVLRCFDLPTGKPLWRRWYRVPMKRNHGFSRTIPAIWHDLVVTIGPEGHVMCCNKHTGDLLWTIDMKKRFGTEIPFRYTGQCPLIDNDALVLAPAGKDTLMLGVDVQSGKTL
;
A
#
# COMPACT_ATOMS: atom_id res chain seq x y z
N MET A 1 -8.52 -6.41 -0.98
CA MET A 1 -7.44 -7.37 -0.65
C MET A 1 -6.18 -7.02 -1.43
N LEU A 2 -5.04 -6.92 -0.77
CA LEU A 2 -3.74 -6.77 -1.44
C LEU A 2 -3.13 -8.16 -1.64
N ASP A 3 -2.66 -8.44 -2.85
CA ASP A 3 -2.14 -9.72 -3.30
C ASP A 3 -0.95 -9.49 -4.25
N TYR A 4 -0.23 -10.55 -4.60
CA TYR A 4 0.84 -10.51 -5.59
C TYR A 4 0.50 -11.37 -6.80
N ASP A 5 0.59 -10.78 -7.98
CA ASP A 5 0.39 -11.47 -9.25
C ASP A 5 1.75 -11.82 -9.86
N GLU A 6 2.10 -13.10 -9.83
CA GLU A 6 3.39 -13.59 -10.34
C GLU A 6 3.55 -13.36 -11.85
N GLN A 7 2.46 -13.47 -12.62
CA GLN A 7 2.51 -13.29 -14.08
C GLN A 7 2.77 -11.83 -14.45
N LEU A 8 2.21 -10.91 -13.67
CA LEU A 8 2.41 -9.48 -13.87
C LEU A 8 3.66 -8.94 -13.14
N SER A 9 4.27 -9.74 -12.26
CA SER A 9 5.32 -9.30 -11.34
C SER A 9 4.90 -8.02 -10.60
N SER A 10 3.70 -8.04 -10.03
CA SER A 10 3.04 -6.83 -9.50
C SER A 10 2.30 -7.09 -8.19
N ASP A 11 2.33 -6.11 -7.30
CA ASP A 11 1.34 -6.02 -6.22
C ASP A 11 0.00 -5.61 -6.82
N VAL A 12 -1.06 -6.29 -6.43
CA VAL A 12 -2.41 -6.08 -6.96
C VAL A 12 -3.39 -5.86 -5.80
N LEU A 13 -3.99 -4.69 -5.76
CA LEU A 13 -5.15 -4.43 -4.91
C LEU A 13 -6.41 -4.88 -5.66
N ARG A 14 -7.16 -5.80 -5.07
CA ARG A 14 -8.39 -6.36 -5.64
C ARG A 14 -9.59 -6.02 -4.78
N CYS A 15 -10.66 -5.57 -5.40
CA CYS A 15 -11.96 -5.35 -4.78
C CYS A 15 -12.97 -6.39 -5.30
N PHE A 16 -13.76 -6.92 -4.38
CA PHE A 16 -14.78 -7.92 -4.67
C PHE A 16 -16.10 -7.49 -4.07
N ASP A 17 -17.18 -7.84 -4.74
CA ASP A 17 -18.52 -7.80 -4.15
C ASP A 17 -18.63 -8.87 -3.06
N LEU A 18 -18.88 -8.46 -1.83
CA LEU A 18 -18.85 -9.36 -0.69
C LEU A 18 -19.92 -10.48 -0.75
N PRO A 19 -21.19 -10.19 -1.12
CA PRO A 19 -22.21 -11.22 -1.23
C PRO A 19 -21.97 -12.26 -2.32
N THR A 20 -21.40 -11.88 -3.44
CA THR A 20 -21.26 -12.74 -4.63
C THR A 20 -19.83 -13.22 -4.87
N GLY A 21 -18.84 -12.60 -4.25
CA GLY A 21 -17.43 -12.84 -4.53
C GLY A 21 -16.96 -12.39 -5.93
N LYS A 22 -17.80 -11.67 -6.67
CA LYS A 22 -17.43 -11.20 -8.02
C LYS A 22 -16.39 -10.09 -7.95
N PRO A 23 -15.38 -10.11 -8.84
CA PRO A 23 -14.43 -9.02 -8.92
C PRO A 23 -15.10 -7.75 -9.43
N LEU A 24 -14.88 -6.62 -8.74
CA LEU A 24 -15.39 -5.31 -9.13
C LEU A 24 -14.33 -4.51 -9.86
N TRP A 25 -13.14 -4.39 -9.28
CA TRP A 25 -12.01 -3.70 -9.88
C TRP A 25 -10.70 -4.22 -9.33
N ARG A 26 -9.58 -3.90 -10.02
CA ARG A 26 -8.23 -4.15 -9.57
C ARG A 26 -7.32 -2.98 -9.92
N ARG A 27 -6.32 -2.72 -9.06
CA ARG A 27 -5.24 -1.75 -9.29
C ARG A 27 -3.91 -2.41 -8.95
N TRP A 28 -2.90 -2.16 -9.75
CA TRP A 28 -1.59 -2.78 -9.55
C TRP A 28 -0.45 -1.81 -9.89
N TYR A 29 0.72 -2.12 -9.38
CA TYR A 29 1.98 -1.52 -9.78
C TYR A 29 3.04 -2.62 -9.88
N ARG A 30 3.97 -2.44 -10.83
CA ARG A 30 5.02 -3.43 -11.05
C ARG A 30 6.06 -3.36 -9.94
N VAL A 31 6.33 -4.47 -9.29
CA VAL A 31 7.35 -4.64 -8.26
C VAL A 31 7.88 -6.06 -8.33
N PRO A 32 9.05 -6.30 -9.00
CA PRO A 32 9.64 -7.62 -9.03
C PRO A 32 9.99 -8.07 -7.62
N MET A 33 9.45 -9.19 -7.20
CA MET A 33 9.76 -9.81 -5.91
C MET A 33 10.24 -11.23 -6.08
N LYS A 34 11.16 -11.67 -5.22
CA LYS A 34 11.51 -13.07 -5.10
C LYS A 34 10.43 -13.79 -4.30
N ARG A 35 10.04 -14.99 -4.73
CA ARG A 35 9.11 -15.84 -4.00
C ARG A 35 9.73 -16.25 -2.66
N ASN A 36 9.31 -15.58 -1.59
CA ASN A 36 9.83 -15.77 -0.25
C ASN A 36 8.70 -15.55 0.78
N HIS A 37 8.40 -16.48 1.64
CA HIS A 37 7.49 -16.36 2.80
C HIS A 37 6.07 -15.81 2.58
N GLY A 38 5.52 -15.88 1.39
CA GLY A 38 4.22 -15.27 1.03
C GLY A 38 4.35 -13.80 0.64
N PHE A 39 3.40 -13.28 -0.11
CA PHE A 39 3.56 -12.01 -0.79
C PHE A 39 3.07 -10.83 0.06
N SER A 40 1.81 -10.70 0.34
CA SER A 40 1.33 -9.59 1.13
C SER A 40 0.98 -10.01 2.55
N ARG A 41 1.43 -9.22 3.53
CA ARG A 41 1.13 -9.39 4.95
C ARG A 41 0.41 -8.19 5.53
N THR A 42 0.06 -7.24 4.69
CA THR A 42 -0.53 -5.98 5.11
C THR A 42 -2.02 -5.96 4.82
N ILE A 43 -2.75 -5.29 5.68
CA ILE A 43 -4.19 -5.10 5.56
C ILE A 43 -4.42 -3.68 5.04
N PRO A 44 -5.19 -3.48 3.95
CA PRO A 44 -5.57 -2.16 3.51
C PRO A 44 -6.37 -1.40 4.57
N ALA A 45 -6.13 -0.10 4.72
CA ALA A 45 -6.95 0.79 5.53
C ALA A 45 -7.95 1.55 4.66
N ILE A 46 -9.14 1.76 5.17
CA ILE A 46 -10.21 2.53 4.52
C ILE A 46 -10.45 3.82 5.30
N TRP A 47 -10.52 4.93 4.58
CA TRP A 47 -10.89 6.22 5.12
C TRP A 47 -11.81 6.94 4.13
N HIS A 48 -13.06 7.18 4.53
CA HIS A 48 -14.11 7.70 3.65
C HIS A 48 -14.19 6.94 2.31
N ASP A 49 -13.92 7.59 1.19
CA ASP A 49 -13.93 6.98 -0.15
C ASP A 49 -12.55 6.50 -0.61
N LEU A 50 -11.57 6.50 0.28
CA LEU A 50 -10.22 6.12 -0.01
C LEU A 50 -9.88 4.73 0.54
N VAL A 51 -8.98 4.04 -0.14
CA VAL A 51 -8.31 2.84 0.33
C VAL A 51 -6.80 3.02 0.20
N VAL A 52 -6.09 2.78 1.30
CA VAL A 52 -4.63 2.90 1.36
C VAL A 52 -4.03 1.53 1.59
N THR A 53 -2.97 1.22 0.86
CA THR A 53 -2.18 -0.01 1.02
C THR A 53 -0.70 0.29 1.21
N ILE A 54 0.01 -0.60 1.89
CA ILE A 54 1.47 -0.61 1.92
C ILE A 54 1.90 -1.98 1.42
N GLY A 55 2.61 -2.02 0.30
CA GLY A 55 3.13 -3.25 -0.29
C GLY A 55 4.41 -3.75 0.39
N PRO A 56 4.80 -5.00 0.15
CA PRO A 56 5.94 -5.64 0.79
C PRO A 56 7.28 -4.91 0.59
N GLU A 57 7.46 -4.27 -0.55
CA GLU A 57 8.65 -3.48 -0.90
C GLU A 57 8.55 -1.99 -0.50
N GLY A 58 7.58 -1.64 0.37
CA GLY A 58 7.44 -0.28 0.89
C GLY A 58 6.75 0.71 -0.04
N HIS A 59 5.99 0.23 -1.02
CA HIS A 59 5.15 1.07 -1.85
C HIS A 59 3.82 1.37 -1.14
N VAL A 60 3.53 2.63 -0.95
CA VAL A 60 2.23 3.10 -0.45
C VAL A 60 1.39 3.53 -1.65
N MET A 61 0.16 3.07 -1.71
CA MET A 61 -0.78 3.40 -2.78
C MET A 61 -2.12 3.80 -2.17
N CYS A 62 -2.67 4.92 -2.62
CA CYS A 62 -4.01 5.37 -2.29
C CYS A 62 -4.88 5.39 -3.55
N CYS A 63 -6.04 4.78 -3.45
CA CYS A 63 -7.01 4.70 -4.52
C CYS A 63 -8.40 5.10 -4.03
N ASN A 64 -9.28 5.48 -4.96
CA ASN A 64 -10.71 5.53 -4.71
C ASN A 64 -11.23 4.10 -4.47
N LYS A 65 -11.89 3.85 -3.34
CA LYS A 65 -12.35 2.50 -2.96
C LYS A 65 -13.44 1.93 -3.85
N HIS A 66 -14.22 2.79 -4.53
CA HIS A 66 -15.34 2.37 -5.38
C HIS A 66 -14.90 2.04 -6.80
N THR A 67 -13.95 2.80 -7.35
CA THR A 67 -13.53 2.68 -8.75
C THR A 67 -12.15 2.04 -8.94
N GLY A 68 -11.31 2.05 -7.90
CA GLY A 68 -9.91 1.64 -7.98
C GLY A 68 -9.01 2.69 -8.66
N ASP A 69 -9.51 3.91 -8.90
CA ASP A 69 -8.70 4.96 -9.49
C ASP A 69 -7.56 5.38 -8.57
N LEU A 70 -6.36 5.39 -9.13
CA LEU A 70 -5.16 5.79 -8.41
C LEU A 70 -5.18 7.31 -8.15
N LEU A 71 -4.97 7.70 -6.89
CA LEU A 71 -4.91 9.10 -6.48
C LEU A 71 -3.48 9.55 -6.25
N TRP A 72 -2.72 8.80 -5.45
CA TRP A 72 -1.31 9.07 -5.20
C TRP A 72 -0.54 7.82 -4.76
N THR A 73 0.77 7.89 -4.86
CA THR A 73 1.70 6.84 -4.40
C THR A 73 2.89 7.43 -3.67
N ILE A 74 3.46 6.65 -2.76
CA ILE A 74 4.76 6.93 -2.13
C ILE A 74 5.63 5.67 -2.23
N ASP A 75 6.83 5.82 -2.79
CA ASP A 75 7.87 4.80 -2.71
C ASP A 75 8.77 5.14 -1.51
N MET A 76 8.61 4.41 -0.41
CA MET A 76 9.35 4.71 0.82
C MET A 76 10.85 4.52 0.67
N LYS A 77 11.30 3.59 -0.17
CA LYS A 77 12.73 3.40 -0.46
C LYS A 77 13.33 4.63 -1.11
N LYS A 78 12.67 5.14 -2.16
CA LYS A 78 13.16 6.31 -2.92
C LYS A 78 13.04 7.60 -2.12
N ARG A 79 11.92 7.78 -1.41
CA ARG A 79 11.62 9.04 -0.74
C ARG A 79 12.34 9.20 0.60
N PHE A 80 12.50 8.10 1.36
CA PHE A 80 13.01 8.15 2.74
C PHE A 80 14.26 7.30 2.97
N GLY A 81 14.74 6.59 1.95
CA GLY A 81 15.87 5.66 2.10
C GLY A 81 15.54 4.44 2.96
N THR A 82 14.27 4.01 2.96
CA THR A 82 13.82 2.83 3.70
C THR A 82 14.59 1.59 3.28
N GLU A 83 15.17 0.89 4.23
CA GLU A 83 15.73 -0.44 4.03
C GLU A 83 14.67 -1.51 4.23
N ILE A 84 14.36 -2.26 3.19
CA ILE A 84 13.34 -3.30 3.28
C ILE A 84 13.92 -4.52 4.01
N PRO A 85 13.27 -5.01 5.07
CA PRO A 85 13.71 -6.21 5.76
C PRO A 85 13.76 -7.44 4.82
N PHE A 86 14.63 -8.39 5.13
CA PHE A 86 14.78 -9.63 4.33
C PHE A 86 13.46 -10.37 4.07
N ARG A 87 12.52 -10.27 5.01
CA ARG A 87 11.17 -10.89 4.90
C ARG A 87 10.08 -9.89 4.54
N TYR A 88 10.45 -8.79 3.89
CA TYR A 88 9.58 -7.70 3.49
C TYR A 88 8.97 -6.87 4.65
N THR A 89 8.33 -5.76 4.32
CA THR A 89 7.62 -4.98 5.33
C THR A 89 6.29 -5.62 5.69
N GLY A 90 5.95 -5.60 6.98
CA GLY A 90 4.64 -6.00 7.49
C GLY A 90 3.84 -4.82 8.06
N GLN A 91 4.28 -3.59 7.79
CA GLN A 91 3.58 -2.40 8.26
C GLN A 91 2.22 -2.29 7.57
N CYS A 92 1.15 -2.22 8.36
CA CYS A 92 -0.18 -1.85 7.87
C CYS A 92 -0.35 -0.33 7.92
N PRO A 93 -1.09 0.27 6.97
CA PRO A 93 -1.43 1.67 7.07
C PRO A 93 -2.30 1.94 8.30
N LEU A 94 -1.94 2.95 9.07
CA LEU A 94 -2.72 3.44 10.22
C LEU A 94 -3.20 4.85 9.89
N ILE A 95 -4.51 5.05 9.90
CA ILE A 95 -5.11 6.36 9.66
C ILE A 95 -5.76 6.83 10.95
N ASP A 96 -5.36 8.02 11.40
CA ASP A 96 -5.96 8.73 12.54
C ASP A 96 -6.43 10.10 12.06
N ASN A 97 -7.73 10.32 12.13
CA ASN A 97 -8.40 11.46 11.48
C ASN A 97 -8.01 11.54 9.99
N ASP A 98 -7.35 12.62 9.58
CA ASP A 98 -6.92 12.86 8.20
C ASP A 98 -5.44 12.50 7.97
N ALA A 99 -4.77 11.98 8.98
CA ALA A 99 -3.36 11.64 8.94
C ALA A 99 -3.13 10.15 8.75
N LEU A 100 -2.43 9.79 7.68
CA LEU A 100 -1.84 8.48 7.51
C LEU A 100 -0.48 8.43 8.21
N VAL A 101 -0.33 7.55 9.19
CA VAL A 101 0.94 7.33 9.88
C VAL A 101 1.76 6.31 9.12
N LEU A 102 2.96 6.71 8.71
CA LEU A 102 3.95 5.85 8.08
C LEU A 102 5.20 5.75 8.97
N ALA A 103 5.81 4.57 8.99
CA ALA A 103 7.09 4.33 9.65
C ALA A 103 8.10 3.80 8.62
N PRO A 104 8.66 4.69 7.77
CA PRO A 104 9.62 4.27 6.76
C PRO A 104 10.91 3.72 7.34
N ALA A 105 11.24 4.06 8.59
CA ALA A 105 12.51 3.68 9.23
C ALA A 105 13.72 3.95 8.33
N GLY A 106 13.66 5.08 7.63
CA GLY A 106 14.73 5.54 6.76
C GLY A 106 15.83 6.25 7.53
N LYS A 107 16.86 6.66 6.81
CA LYS A 107 18.05 7.27 7.41
C LYS A 107 17.75 8.51 8.26
N ASP A 108 16.85 9.37 7.78
CA ASP A 108 16.53 10.65 8.42
C ASP A 108 15.06 10.74 8.88
N THR A 109 14.27 9.68 8.64
CA THR A 109 12.83 9.67 8.94
C THR A 109 12.41 8.35 9.53
N LEU A 110 12.20 8.32 10.85
CA LEU A 110 11.72 7.13 11.54
C LEU A 110 10.21 6.94 11.31
N MET A 111 9.43 7.98 11.60
CA MET A 111 7.97 8.02 11.43
C MET A 111 7.55 9.41 10.93
N LEU A 112 6.43 9.46 10.22
CA LEU A 112 5.83 10.72 9.75
C LEU A 112 4.32 10.60 9.59
N GLY A 113 3.65 11.75 9.62
CA GLY A 113 2.27 11.92 9.19
C GLY A 113 2.21 12.33 7.72
N VAL A 114 1.25 11.79 7.01
CA VAL A 114 0.94 12.13 5.62
C VAL A 114 -0.54 12.45 5.53
N ASP A 115 -0.89 13.57 4.89
CA ASP A 115 -2.29 13.87 4.58
C ASP A 115 -2.87 12.78 3.67
N VAL A 116 -3.91 12.11 4.14
CA VAL A 116 -4.45 10.91 3.48
C VAL A 116 -5.07 11.22 2.12
N GLN A 117 -5.55 12.44 1.89
CA GLN A 117 -6.16 12.83 0.62
C GLN A 117 -5.12 13.13 -0.44
N SER A 118 -4.04 13.82 -0.09
CA SER A 118 -3.07 14.35 -1.05
C SER A 118 -1.75 13.58 -1.10
N GLY A 119 -1.44 12.75 -0.09
CA GLY A 119 -0.14 12.09 0.03
C GLY A 119 1.01 13.02 0.40
N LYS A 120 0.73 14.25 0.83
CA LYS A 120 1.75 15.21 1.25
C LYS A 120 2.13 15.00 2.72
N THR A 121 3.40 15.19 3.03
CA THR A 121 3.87 15.18 4.42
C THR A 121 3.25 16.33 5.21
N LEU A 122 2.78 16.04 6.41
CA LEU A 122 2.22 16.99 7.35
C LEU A 122 3.30 17.71 8.14
#